data_047aca96723f42e9c1980af87cdd7d7f
#
_entry.id   047aca96723f42e9c1980af87cdd7d7f
#
_cell.length_a   1.000
_cell.length_b   1.000
_cell.length_c   1.000
_cell.angle_alpha   90.00
_cell.angle_beta   90.00
_cell.angle_gamma   90.00
#
_symmetry.space_group_name_H-M   'P 1'
#
loop_
_entity.id
_entity.type
_entity.pdbx_description
1 polymer ?
#
loop_
_entity_poly.entity_id
_entity_poly.type
_entity_poly.pdbx_seq_one_letter_code
_entity_poly.pdbx_strand_id
1 'polypeptide(L)'
;MGWAFTANDSIARPMARIRLVLYRVNKKGEREKDPHHEILDLMNRPNGALQGKQMRRLHVGYMNFAGESYTLMMKGDKYFEPKAGQLPDLLHVLPAHLCEFKLGDTYSKSIVRFNNTDYPIAAVIRDLDPDPRNPYFGQSRITASAASIDTDEQMKNWNRRFFANNARPGLIFSTNEKMSDESYERWKKQFKDEHTGTENAYKNLLIENGDAKPYMVNQQDLDFLNSRKFTRDEIFAMFQVSPAVVGMVENANRSIMDGAIYTHTINNVIPRMEDFVKLMNTSFIQVFDPTLELGFENPLPEDKEAKLNQVDKVVNKWLTIDEAREEYGMEPLDGDLGAMIYAQDNLAAPLDRIAEGPPGPTTKDDVDDEPATPANEEGKKGVPKPSPGRSSLTTK
;
A
#
# COMPACT_ATOMS: atom_id res chain seq x y z
N MET A 1 0.28 6.27 19.11
CA MET A 1 -0.57 5.21 18.50
C MET A 1 -1.36 5.65 17.26
N GLY A 2 -1.85 6.90 17.14
CA GLY A 2 -2.71 7.32 16.02
C GLY A 2 -2.06 7.15 14.63
N TRP A 3 -0.82 7.59 14.45
CA TRP A 3 -0.12 7.52 13.17
C TRP A 3 0.14 6.09 12.72
N ALA A 4 0.56 5.20 13.64
CA ALA A 4 0.76 3.79 13.35
C ALA A 4 -0.55 3.08 12.95
N PHE A 5 -1.67 3.43 13.60
CA PHE A 5 -2.98 2.91 13.22
C PHE A 5 -3.40 3.40 11.83
N THR A 6 -3.21 4.68 11.52
CA THR A 6 -3.49 5.25 10.19
C THR A 6 -2.65 4.57 9.11
N ALA A 7 -1.36 4.38 9.36
CA ALA A 7 -0.47 3.68 8.44
C ALA A 7 -0.90 2.22 8.22
N ASN A 8 -1.23 1.49 9.29
CA ASN A 8 -1.76 0.14 9.17
C ASN A 8 -3.07 0.08 8.36
N ASP A 9 -3.99 0.99 8.63
CA ASP A 9 -5.30 1.00 7.99
C ASP A 9 -5.22 1.34 6.50
N SER A 10 -4.24 2.15 6.08
CA SER A 10 -3.96 2.44 4.67
C SER A 10 -3.46 1.22 3.88
N ILE A 11 -2.93 0.21 4.55
CA ILE A 11 -2.53 -1.09 3.97
C ILE A 11 -3.69 -2.09 4.05
N ALA A 12 -4.25 -2.23 5.25
CA ALA A 12 -5.20 -3.29 5.57
C ALA A 12 -6.55 -3.13 4.85
N ARG A 13 -7.03 -1.90 4.66
CA ARG A 13 -8.29 -1.65 3.94
C ARG A 13 -8.23 -1.97 2.46
N PRO A 14 -7.24 -1.50 1.68
CA PRO A 14 -7.11 -1.90 0.28
C PRO A 14 -6.96 -3.41 0.13
N MET A 15 -6.05 -4.05 0.89
CA MET A 15 -5.84 -5.50 0.83
C MET A 15 -7.13 -6.30 1.11
N ALA A 16 -7.93 -5.86 2.08
CA ALA A 16 -9.19 -6.52 2.42
C ALA A 16 -10.24 -6.44 1.31
N ARG A 17 -10.17 -5.43 0.42
CA ARG A 17 -11.11 -5.23 -0.69
C ARG A 17 -10.78 -6.07 -1.92
N ILE A 18 -9.56 -6.53 -2.06
CA ILE A 18 -9.11 -7.35 -3.17
C ILE A 18 -9.95 -8.63 -3.21
N ARG A 19 -10.46 -8.97 -4.39
CA ARG A 19 -11.26 -10.16 -4.60
C ARG A 19 -10.35 -11.38 -4.73
N LEU A 20 -10.66 -12.43 -3.99
CA LEU A 20 -10.02 -13.74 -4.11
C LEU A 20 -10.63 -14.50 -5.29
N VAL A 21 -9.79 -15.24 -5.99
CA VAL A 21 -10.17 -16.12 -7.10
C VAL A 21 -9.51 -17.49 -6.85
N LEU A 22 -10.24 -18.55 -7.08
CA LEU A 22 -9.68 -19.90 -7.04
C LEU A 22 -9.50 -20.41 -8.47
N TYR A 23 -8.35 -21.00 -8.72
CA TYR A 23 -8.02 -21.61 -9.99
C TYR A 23 -7.85 -23.12 -9.81
N ARG A 24 -8.27 -23.86 -10.82
CA ARG A 24 -7.89 -25.25 -11.01
C ARG A 24 -6.79 -25.31 -12.06
N VAL A 25 -5.64 -25.86 -11.67
CA VAL A 25 -4.46 -25.97 -12.54
C VAL A 25 -4.45 -27.36 -13.17
N ASN A 26 -4.51 -27.43 -14.48
CA ASN A 26 -4.44 -28.69 -15.19
C ASN A 26 -2.99 -29.19 -15.33
N LYS A 27 -2.80 -30.42 -15.84
CA LYS A 27 -1.46 -31.02 -16.03
C LYS A 27 -0.55 -30.26 -17.00
N LYS A 28 -1.10 -29.36 -17.80
CA LYS A 28 -0.35 -28.49 -18.73
C LYS A 28 0.02 -27.15 -18.10
N GLY A 29 -0.40 -26.88 -16.85
CA GLY A 29 -0.16 -25.60 -16.17
C GLY A 29 -1.17 -24.51 -16.52
N GLU A 30 -2.23 -24.82 -17.27
CA GLU A 30 -3.29 -23.87 -17.58
C GLU A 30 -4.20 -23.69 -16.36
N ARG A 31 -4.62 -22.44 -16.09
CA ARG A 31 -5.44 -22.06 -14.95
C ARG A 31 -6.88 -21.81 -15.39
N GLU A 32 -7.81 -22.57 -14.86
CA GLU A 32 -9.25 -22.38 -15.06
C GLU A 32 -9.88 -21.84 -13.76
N LYS A 33 -10.71 -20.81 -13.86
CA LYS A 33 -11.39 -20.22 -12.69
C LYS A 33 -12.48 -21.18 -12.19
N ASP A 34 -12.47 -21.43 -10.87
CA ASP A 34 -13.50 -22.18 -10.15
C ASP A 34 -14.23 -21.25 -9.15
N PRO A 35 -15.23 -20.48 -9.62
CA PRO A 35 -15.83 -19.40 -8.84
C PRO A 35 -16.81 -19.89 -7.75
N HIS A 36 -17.22 -21.14 -7.76
CA HIS A 36 -18.23 -21.69 -6.87
C HIS A 36 -17.69 -22.74 -5.87
N HIS A 37 -16.38 -22.77 -5.70
CA HIS A 37 -15.76 -23.75 -4.82
C HIS A 37 -15.94 -23.37 -3.34
N GLU A 38 -16.16 -24.38 -2.48
CA GLU A 38 -16.37 -24.21 -1.02
C GLU A 38 -15.23 -23.48 -0.30
N ILE A 39 -13.99 -23.54 -0.82
CA ILE A 39 -12.84 -22.79 -0.30
C ILE A 39 -13.09 -21.27 -0.39
N LEU A 40 -13.69 -20.78 -1.46
CA LEU A 40 -14.02 -19.35 -1.58
C LEU A 40 -15.11 -18.94 -0.58
N ASP A 41 -16.08 -19.81 -0.32
CA ASP A 41 -17.10 -19.57 0.69
C ASP A 41 -16.47 -19.50 2.08
N LEU A 42 -15.57 -20.43 2.42
CA LEU A 42 -14.82 -20.42 3.67
C LEU A 42 -13.96 -19.15 3.81
N MET A 43 -13.25 -18.75 2.75
CA MET A 43 -12.42 -17.52 2.75
C MET A 43 -13.26 -16.24 2.85
N ASN A 44 -14.48 -16.23 2.35
CA ASN A 44 -15.42 -15.11 2.45
C ASN A 44 -16.20 -15.07 3.77
N ARG A 45 -16.45 -16.23 4.37
CA ARG A 45 -17.17 -16.41 5.64
C ARG A 45 -16.40 -17.36 6.55
N PRO A 46 -15.26 -16.92 7.10
CA PRO A 46 -14.35 -17.79 7.83
C PRO A 46 -14.95 -18.34 9.13
N ASN A 47 -15.92 -17.64 9.70
CA ASN A 47 -16.68 -18.06 10.90
C ASN A 47 -17.95 -17.22 11.07
N GLY A 48 -18.74 -17.51 12.11
CA GLY A 48 -19.99 -16.79 12.38
C GLY A 48 -19.81 -15.34 12.85
N ALA A 49 -18.63 -14.96 13.31
CA ALA A 49 -18.36 -13.63 13.87
C ALA A 49 -17.69 -12.66 12.88
N LEU A 50 -16.90 -13.16 11.92
CA LEU A 50 -16.08 -12.35 11.02
C LEU A 50 -16.40 -12.67 9.57
N GLN A 51 -16.35 -11.63 8.75
CA GLN A 51 -16.32 -11.76 7.29
C GLN A 51 -14.85 -11.88 6.81
N GLY A 52 -14.63 -12.47 5.63
CA GLY A 52 -13.29 -12.62 5.06
C GLY A 52 -12.50 -11.31 4.93
N LYS A 53 -13.20 -10.19 4.63
CA LYS A 53 -12.57 -8.86 4.62
C LYS A 53 -12.04 -8.46 6.00
N GLN A 54 -12.77 -8.77 7.06
CA GLN A 54 -12.35 -8.49 8.44
C GLN A 54 -11.20 -9.40 8.87
N MET A 55 -11.24 -10.67 8.48
CA MET A 55 -10.15 -11.62 8.70
C MET A 55 -8.84 -11.09 8.09
N ARG A 56 -8.84 -10.67 6.82
CA ARG A 56 -7.65 -10.10 6.15
C ARG A 56 -7.17 -8.81 6.82
N ARG A 57 -8.08 -7.93 7.27
CA ARG A 57 -7.70 -6.72 8.02
C ARG A 57 -7.01 -7.05 9.34
N LEU A 58 -7.53 -8.03 10.09
CA LEU A 58 -6.92 -8.49 11.34
C LEU A 58 -5.56 -9.12 11.09
N HIS A 59 -5.45 -9.97 10.07
CA HIS A 59 -4.19 -10.58 9.67
C HIS A 59 -3.10 -9.51 9.42
N VAL A 60 -3.36 -8.52 8.56
CA VAL A 60 -2.42 -7.42 8.30
C VAL A 60 -2.12 -6.62 9.58
N GLY A 61 -3.14 -6.37 10.40
CA GLY A 61 -2.96 -5.67 11.66
C GLY A 61 -2.01 -6.41 12.59
N TYR A 62 -2.18 -7.70 12.76
CA TYR A 62 -1.31 -8.51 13.62
C TYR A 62 0.10 -8.63 13.03
N MET A 63 0.26 -8.80 11.72
CA MET A 63 1.57 -8.76 11.07
C MET A 63 2.30 -7.44 11.34
N ASN A 64 1.63 -6.32 11.20
CA ASN A 64 2.24 -5.01 11.43
C ASN A 64 2.51 -4.72 12.92
N PHE A 65 1.60 -5.11 13.82
CA PHE A 65 1.66 -4.72 15.23
C PHE A 65 2.35 -5.74 16.13
N ALA A 66 2.23 -7.03 15.81
CA ALA A 66 2.86 -8.10 16.57
C ALA A 66 4.03 -8.77 15.82
N GLY A 67 4.14 -8.56 14.50
CA GLY A 67 5.09 -9.25 13.65
C GLY A 67 4.65 -10.68 13.29
N GLU A 68 3.53 -11.13 13.84
CA GLU A 68 3.00 -12.48 13.64
C GLU A 68 1.47 -12.47 13.59
N SER A 69 0.90 -13.39 12.82
CA SER A 69 -0.53 -13.63 12.76
C SER A 69 -0.84 -15.11 12.91
N TYR A 70 -1.87 -15.45 13.64
CA TYR A 70 -2.28 -16.82 13.93
C TYR A 70 -3.74 -17.03 13.53
N THR A 71 -3.99 -18.01 12.68
CA THR A 71 -5.35 -18.42 12.29
C THR A 71 -5.54 -19.89 12.60
N LEU A 72 -6.39 -20.18 13.55
CA LEU A 72 -6.72 -21.56 13.97
C LEU A 72 -7.74 -22.15 13.01
N MET A 73 -7.45 -23.34 12.51
CA MET A 73 -8.38 -24.15 11.72
C MET A 73 -9.21 -25.04 12.63
N MET A 74 -10.53 -25.03 12.43
CA MET A 74 -11.47 -25.81 13.23
C MET A 74 -12.37 -26.67 12.34
N LYS A 75 -12.76 -27.84 12.87
CA LYS A 75 -13.81 -28.68 12.31
C LYS A 75 -14.79 -29.05 13.42
N GLY A 76 -15.99 -28.48 13.33
CA GLY A 76 -16.89 -28.45 14.49
C GLY A 76 -16.23 -27.76 15.68
N ASP A 77 -16.24 -28.39 16.85
CA ASP A 77 -15.66 -27.85 18.11
C ASP A 77 -14.19 -28.26 18.34
N LYS A 78 -13.54 -28.93 17.37
CA LYS A 78 -12.17 -29.41 17.51
C LYS A 78 -11.25 -28.68 16.54
N TYR A 79 -9.98 -28.51 16.95
CA TYR A 79 -8.96 -28.07 16.01
C TYR A 79 -8.79 -29.05 14.87
N PHE A 80 -8.48 -28.54 13.69
CA PHE A 80 -8.35 -29.31 12.47
C PHE A 80 -6.92 -29.24 11.93
N GLU A 81 -6.34 -30.40 11.68
CA GLU A 81 -5.08 -30.51 10.98
C GLU A 81 -5.35 -30.83 9.50
N PRO A 82 -4.78 -30.08 8.55
CA PRO A 82 -5.04 -30.26 7.12
C PRO A 82 -4.74 -31.69 6.65
N LYS A 83 -5.66 -32.22 5.85
CA LYS A 83 -5.56 -33.56 5.22
C LYS A 83 -6.12 -33.51 3.81
N ALA A 84 -5.59 -34.39 2.95
CA ALA A 84 -6.09 -34.54 1.59
C ALA A 84 -7.60 -34.82 1.56
N GLY A 85 -8.33 -34.11 0.72
CA GLY A 85 -9.78 -34.25 0.54
C GLY A 85 -10.63 -33.77 1.72
N GLN A 86 -10.05 -33.06 2.70
CA GLN A 86 -10.80 -32.51 3.83
C GLN A 86 -10.47 -31.04 4.05
N LEU A 87 -11.53 -30.24 4.24
CA LEU A 87 -11.42 -28.82 4.57
C LEU A 87 -11.79 -28.56 6.04
N PRO A 88 -11.24 -27.53 6.66
CA PRO A 88 -11.77 -26.98 7.89
C PRO A 88 -13.15 -26.33 7.66
N ASP A 89 -14.01 -26.38 8.66
CA ASP A 89 -15.32 -25.72 8.60
C ASP A 89 -15.21 -24.23 8.95
N LEU A 90 -14.22 -23.87 9.80
CA LEU A 90 -14.05 -22.54 10.34
C LEU A 90 -12.57 -22.13 10.40
N LEU A 91 -12.33 -20.83 10.20
CA LEU A 91 -11.04 -20.19 10.40
C LEU A 91 -11.18 -19.10 11.46
N HIS A 92 -10.45 -19.22 12.57
CA HIS A 92 -10.46 -18.27 13.67
C HIS A 92 -9.13 -17.51 13.77
N VAL A 93 -9.15 -16.22 13.48
CA VAL A 93 -7.98 -15.37 13.70
C VAL A 93 -7.83 -15.14 15.20
N LEU A 94 -6.72 -15.60 15.76
CA LEU A 94 -6.43 -15.45 17.18
C LEU A 94 -5.77 -14.08 17.45
N PRO A 95 -6.06 -13.44 18.59
CA PRO A 95 -5.37 -12.22 19.01
C PRO A 95 -3.89 -12.51 19.23
N ALA A 96 -3.02 -12.06 18.33
CA ALA A 96 -1.60 -12.40 18.33
C ALA A 96 -0.89 -12.04 19.66
N HIS A 97 -1.30 -10.94 20.30
CA HIS A 97 -0.76 -10.49 21.59
C HIS A 97 -1.13 -11.40 22.78
N LEU A 98 -2.09 -12.32 22.61
CA LEU A 98 -2.47 -13.33 23.59
C LEU A 98 -1.98 -14.73 23.24
N CYS A 99 -1.30 -14.87 22.08
CA CYS A 99 -0.73 -16.13 21.65
C CYS A 99 0.73 -16.23 22.07
N GLU A 100 1.15 -17.41 22.54
CA GLU A 100 2.51 -17.74 22.85
C GLU A 100 2.98 -18.89 21.95
N PHE A 101 3.92 -18.62 21.04
CA PHE A 101 4.53 -19.68 20.25
C PHE A 101 5.64 -20.36 21.05
N LYS A 102 5.59 -21.68 21.15
CA LYS A 102 6.59 -22.52 21.79
C LYS A 102 7.21 -23.43 20.78
N LEU A 103 8.49 -23.21 20.51
CA LEU A 103 9.29 -24.05 19.63
C LEU A 103 9.52 -25.40 20.29
N GLY A 104 9.15 -26.49 19.59
CA GLY A 104 9.45 -27.84 20.01
C GLY A 104 10.85 -28.30 19.55
N ASP A 105 11.22 -29.56 19.84
CA ASP A 105 12.47 -30.15 19.36
C ASP A 105 12.61 -30.12 17.83
N THR A 106 11.47 -30.16 17.15
CA THR A 106 11.32 -29.92 15.71
C THR A 106 10.19 -28.95 15.48
N TYR A 107 10.20 -28.20 14.38
CA TYR A 107 9.12 -27.26 14.08
C TYR A 107 7.74 -27.90 14.08
N SER A 108 7.63 -29.13 13.58
CA SER A 108 6.37 -29.90 13.56
C SER A 108 5.80 -30.24 14.94
N LYS A 109 6.64 -30.24 15.98
CA LYS A 109 6.23 -30.45 17.40
C LYS A 109 5.98 -29.14 18.14
N SER A 110 6.11 -28.03 17.46
CA SER A 110 5.82 -26.72 18.05
C SER A 110 4.33 -26.56 18.33
N ILE A 111 4.03 -25.73 19.32
CA ILE A 111 2.65 -25.43 19.73
C ILE A 111 2.42 -23.93 19.78
N VAL A 112 1.17 -23.57 19.60
CA VAL A 112 0.67 -22.22 19.85
C VAL A 112 -0.27 -22.29 21.04
N ARG A 113 0.08 -21.61 22.12
CA ARG A 113 -0.76 -21.50 23.32
C ARG A 113 -1.67 -20.27 23.22
N PHE A 114 -2.96 -20.50 23.38
CA PHE A 114 -3.97 -19.45 23.47
C PHE A 114 -5.01 -19.80 24.55
N ASN A 115 -5.33 -18.88 25.46
CA ASN A 115 -6.27 -19.09 26.56
C ASN A 115 -6.01 -20.38 27.35
N ASN A 116 -4.76 -20.65 27.72
CA ASN A 116 -4.31 -21.86 28.43
C ASN A 116 -4.55 -23.18 27.66
N THR A 117 -4.88 -23.12 26.39
CA THR A 117 -5.01 -24.29 25.52
C THR A 117 -3.84 -24.34 24.55
N ASP A 118 -3.23 -25.50 24.42
CA ASP A 118 -2.12 -25.75 23.52
C ASP A 118 -2.66 -26.33 22.20
N TYR A 119 -2.37 -25.67 21.10
CA TYR A 119 -2.74 -26.10 19.74
C TYR A 119 -1.49 -26.53 19.00
N PRO A 120 -1.50 -27.70 18.34
CA PRO A 120 -0.36 -28.10 17.50
C PRO A 120 -0.18 -27.12 16.33
N ILE A 121 1.06 -26.85 15.95
CA ILE A 121 1.36 -25.92 14.85
C ILE A 121 0.70 -26.32 13.54
N ALA A 122 0.48 -27.61 13.32
CA ALA A 122 -0.21 -28.13 12.14
C ALA A 122 -1.67 -27.65 12.02
N ALA A 123 -2.31 -27.31 13.14
CA ALA A 123 -3.69 -26.81 13.16
C ALA A 123 -3.77 -25.28 13.08
N VAL A 124 -2.63 -24.59 13.06
CA VAL A 124 -2.57 -23.12 13.08
C VAL A 124 -1.83 -22.62 11.85
N ILE A 125 -2.49 -21.82 11.05
CA ILE A 125 -1.87 -21.06 9.98
C ILE A 125 -1.13 -19.89 10.65
N ARG A 126 0.19 -19.98 10.70
CA ARG A 126 1.05 -18.97 11.28
C ARG A 126 1.79 -18.21 10.19
N ASP A 127 1.64 -16.90 10.18
CA ASP A 127 2.43 -15.99 9.37
C ASP A 127 3.36 -15.17 10.28
N LEU A 128 4.55 -14.87 9.81
CA LEU A 128 5.52 -14.09 10.57
C LEU A 128 6.41 -13.25 9.66
N ASP A 129 6.77 -12.06 10.13
CA ASP A 129 7.81 -11.20 9.56
C ASP A 129 9.10 -11.52 10.36
N PRO A 130 10.05 -12.31 9.81
CA PRO A 130 11.08 -12.95 10.63
C PRO A 130 12.03 -11.93 11.27
N ASP A 131 12.28 -12.06 12.57
CA ASP A 131 13.32 -11.30 13.26
C ASP A 131 14.71 -11.86 12.88
N PRO A 132 15.61 -11.04 12.30
CA PRO A 132 16.97 -11.49 11.97
C PRO A 132 17.77 -12.07 13.16
N ARG A 133 17.40 -11.71 14.39
CA ARG A 133 18.02 -12.22 15.61
C ARG A 133 17.53 -13.61 15.98
N ASN A 134 16.28 -13.93 15.63
CA ASN A 134 15.68 -15.23 15.86
C ASN A 134 14.58 -15.51 14.80
N PRO A 135 14.88 -16.26 13.74
CA PRO A 135 13.99 -16.45 12.60
C PRO A 135 12.70 -17.20 12.92
N TYR A 136 12.58 -17.78 14.12
CA TYR A 136 11.37 -18.45 14.57
C TYR A 136 10.32 -17.51 15.19
N PHE A 137 10.67 -16.23 15.38
CA PHE A 137 9.77 -15.22 15.93
C PHE A 137 9.64 -14.03 15.00
N GLY A 138 8.48 -13.41 15.02
CA GLY A 138 8.19 -12.24 14.20
C GLY A 138 8.69 -10.95 14.82
N GLN A 139 9.15 -10.03 13.99
CA GLN A 139 9.50 -8.67 14.38
C GLN A 139 8.36 -7.70 14.04
N SER A 140 7.81 -7.08 15.07
CA SER A 140 6.78 -6.06 14.94
C SER A 140 7.36 -4.75 14.39
N ARG A 141 6.64 -4.11 13.47
CA ARG A 141 6.96 -2.75 13.00
C ARG A 141 6.80 -1.71 14.11
N ILE A 142 5.89 -1.95 15.06
CA ILE A 142 5.72 -1.13 16.26
C ILE A 142 6.97 -1.18 17.13
N THR A 143 7.55 -2.35 17.33
CA THR A 143 8.78 -2.49 18.12
C THR A 143 9.94 -1.76 17.44
N ALA A 144 10.04 -1.85 16.11
CA ALA A 144 11.08 -1.14 15.36
C ALA A 144 10.92 0.39 15.43
N SER A 145 9.69 0.89 15.53
CA SER A 145 9.37 2.33 15.64
C SER A 145 9.00 2.79 17.04
N ALA A 146 9.30 2.00 18.07
CA ALA A 146 8.86 2.26 19.44
C ALA A 146 9.34 3.63 19.97
N ALA A 147 10.60 4.00 19.70
CA ALA A 147 11.14 5.30 20.11
C ALA A 147 10.40 6.47 19.50
N SER A 148 10.08 6.40 18.19
CA SER A 148 9.35 7.45 17.48
C SER A 148 7.89 7.55 17.95
N ILE A 149 7.25 6.41 18.25
CA ILE A 149 5.89 6.37 18.78
C ILE A 149 5.84 6.95 20.19
N ASP A 150 6.80 6.60 21.05
CA ASP A 150 6.90 7.14 22.41
C ASP A 150 7.17 8.66 22.39
N THR A 151 8.06 9.10 21.52
CA THR A 151 8.34 10.53 21.32
C THR A 151 7.09 11.29 20.89
N ASP A 152 6.29 10.80 19.90
CA ASP A 152 5.02 11.44 19.50
C ASP A 152 4.03 11.48 20.67
N GLU A 153 3.97 10.46 21.49
CA GLU A 153 3.06 10.42 22.65
C GLU A 153 3.50 11.42 23.73
N GLN A 154 4.79 11.51 24.02
CA GLN A 154 5.32 12.53 24.95
C GLN A 154 5.05 13.95 24.45
N MET A 155 5.25 14.20 23.15
CA MET A 155 4.93 15.49 22.54
C MET A 155 3.44 15.83 22.66
N LYS A 156 2.54 14.87 22.45
CA LYS A 156 1.10 15.07 22.65
C LYS A 156 0.74 15.41 24.09
N ASN A 157 1.34 14.66 25.02
CA ASN A 157 1.11 14.87 26.45
C ASN A 157 1.63 16.23 26.91
N TRP A 158 2.79 16.64 26.42
CA TRP A 158 3.33 17.97 26.69
C TRP A 158 2.40 19.05 26.16
N ASN A 159 1.97 18.95 24.91
CA ASN A 159 1.04 19.90 24.31
C ASN A 159 -0.31 19.99 25.06
N ARG A 160 -0.85 18.82 25.44
CA ARG A 160 -2.08 18.75 26.24
C ARG A 160 -1.92 19.47 27.58
N ARG A 161 -0.80 19.26 28.27
CA ARG A 161 -0.50 19.95 29.55
C ARG A 161 -0.29 21.44 29.35
N PHE A 162 0.40 21.83 28.28
CA PHE A 162 0.61 23.24 27.95
C PHE A 162 -0.73 23.97 27.76
N PHE A 163 -1.62 23.43 26.94
CA PHE A 163 -2.94 24.02 26.76
C PHE A 163 -3.84 23.92 28.01
N ALA A 164 -3.75 22.83 28.76
CA ALA A 164 -4.49 22.71 30.01
C ALA A 164 -4.07 23.77 31.06
N ASN A 165 -2.82 24.24 30.98
CA ASN A 165 -2.30 25.31 31.80
C ASN A 165 -2.42 26.70 31.13
N ASN A 166 -3.37 26.87 30.19
CA ASN A 166 -3.67 28.11 29.47
C ASN A 166 -2.54 28.63 28.57
N ALA A 167 -1.67 27.75 28.08
CA ALA A 167 -0.53 28.11 27.25
C ALA A 167 0.38 29.19 27.90
N ARG A 168 0.35 29.34 29.20
CA ARG A 168 1.23 30.26 29.92
C ARG A 168 2.52 29.55 30.23
N PRO A 169 3.67 30.19 29.92
CA PRO A 169 4.94 29.75 30.49
C PRO A 169 4.84 29.81 32.01
N GLY A 170 5.55 28.92 32.68
CA GLY A 170 5.63 28.98 34.14
C GLY A 170 6.03 30.37 34.61
N LEU A 171 5.41 30.85 35.66
CA LEU A 171 5.78 32.12 36.27
C LEU A 171 6.76 31.82 37.42
N ILE A 172 7.86 32.55 37.45
CA ILE A 172 8.79 32.53 38.59
C ILE A 172 8.35 33.67 39.49
N PHE A 173 7.89 33.33 40.68
CA PHE A 173 7.61 34.31 41.73
C PHE A 173 8.82 34.43 42.64
N SER A 174 9.30 35.62 42.81
CA SER A 174 10.34 35.92 43.81
C SER A 174 9.77 36.90 44.80
N THR A 175 9.91 36.59 46.07
CA THR A 175 9.58 37.50 47.17
C THR A 175 10.86 37.99 47.83
N ASN A 176 10.88 39.23 48.27
CA ASN A 176 12.02 39.81 48.96
C ASN A 176 12.08 39.40 50.46
N GLU A 177 10.99 38.87 50.98
CA GLU A 177 10.86 38.46 52.36
C GLU A 177 10.55 36.95 52.45
N LYS A 178 11.08 36.30 53.51
CA LYS A 178 10.81 34.90 53.80
C LYS A 178 9.36 34.73 54.27
N MET A 179 8.53 34.07 53.47
CA MET A 179 7.16 33.72 53.85
C MET A 179 7.15 32.64 54.94
N SER A 180 6.16 32.72 55.85
CA SER A 180 5.85 31.60 56.73
C SER A 180 5.23 30.45 55.93
N ASP A 181 5.39 29.20 56.39
CA ASP A 181 4.85 28.01 55.73
C ASP A 181 3.34 28.10 55.53
N GLU A 182 2.58 28.68 56.49
CA GLU A 182 1.15 28.89 56.40
C GLU A 182 0.79 29.91 55.31
N SER A 183 1.53 31.00 55.18
CA SER A 183 1.33 32.01 54.15
C SER A 183 1.65 31.48 52.75
N TYR A 184 2.69 30.64 52.64
CA TYR A 184 3.10 29.98 51.42
C TYR A 184 2.00 29.02 50.91
N GLU A 185 1.47 28.15 51.79
CA GLU A 185 0.42 27.20 51.41
C GLU A 185 -0.92 27.91 51.06
N ARG A 186 -1.26 28.96 51.75
CA ARG A 186 -2.44 29.81 51.47
C ARG A 186 -2.33 30.47 50.09
N TRP A 187 -1.18 31.07 49.81
CA TRP A 187 -0.88 31.68 48.51
C TRP A 187 -0.89 30.66 47.37
N LYS A 188 -0.27 29.53 47.55
CA LYS A 188 -0.25 28.45 46.58
C LYS A 188 -1.66 27.92 46.25
N LYS A 189 -2.52 27.80 47.24
CA LYS A 189 -3.91 27.40 47.05
C LYS A 189 -4.69 28.45 46.28
N GLN A 190 -4.60 29.69 46.69
CA GLN A 190 -5.27 30.81 46.03
C GLN A 190 -4.81 30.96 44.57
N PHE A 191 -3.53 30.90 44.34
CA PHE A 191 -2.96 30.92 42.98
C PHE A 191 -3.50 29.79 42.11
N LYS A 192 -3.58 28.58 42.68
CA LYS A 192 -4.13 27.42 41.96
C LYS A 192 -5.60 27.61 41.64
N ASP A 193 -6.40 28.12 42.55
CA ASP A 193 -7.85 28.26 42.38
C ASP A 193 -8.22 29.42 41.45
N GLU A 194 -7.47 30.53 41.46
CA GLU A 194 -7.78 31.74 40.71
C GLU A 194 -7.07 31.85 39.36
N HIS A 195 -5.92 31.19 39.18
CA HIS A 195 -5.05 31.38 38.01
C HIS A 195 -4.71 30.08 37.23
N THR A 196 -5.26 28.94 37.61
CA THR A 196 -5.08 27.70 36.83
C THR A 196 -6.41 27.23 36.23
N GLY A 197 -6.35 26.57 35.07
CA GLY A 197 -7.51 26.09 34.34
C GLY A 197 -7.95 27.00 33.19
N THR A 198 -8.67 26.44 32.22
CA THR A 198 -9.14 27.16 31.01
C THR A 198 -10.13 28.28 31.32
N GLU A 199 -10.86 28.16 32.42
CA GLU A 199 -11.84 29.17 32.86
C GLU A 199 -11.21 30.42 33.45
N ASN A 200 -9.96 30.34 33.90
CA ASN A 200 -9.19 31.43 34.49
C ASN A 200 -8.15 32.02 33.52
N ALA A 201 -8.31 31.78 32.23
CA ALA A 201 -7.43 32.30 31.20
C ALA A 201 -7.50 33.85 31.17
N TYR A 202 -6.32 34.49 31.07
CA TYR A 202 -6.18 35.97 30.97
C TYR A 202 -6.58 36.80 32.22
N LYS A 203 -6.81 36.19 33.38
CA LYS A 203 -6.99 36.96 34.61
C LYS A 203 -5.69 37.63 35.02
N ASN A 204 -5.80 38.88 35.43
CA ASN A 204 -4.68 39.67 35.90
C ASN A 204 -4.16 39.11 37.24
N LEU A 205 -2.86 39.03 37.41
CA LEU A 205 -2.22 38.66 38.64
C LEU A 205 -1.80 39.92 39.38
N LEU A 206 -2.27 40.08 40.61
CA LEU A 206 -1.82 41.14 41.50
C LEU A 206 -0.86 40.51 42.52
N ILE A 207 0.32 41.08 42.65
CA ILE A 207 1.36 40.60 43.57
C ILE A 207 1.74 41.69 44.54
N GLU A 208 1.62 41.41 45.81
CA GLU A 208 2.10 42.29 46.90
C GLU A 208 3.53 41.82 47.32
N ASN A 209 4.48 42.76 47.39
CA ASN A 209 5.88 42.53 47.83
C ASN A 209 6.62 41.44 47.06
N GLY A 210 6.39 41.30 45.77
CA GLY A 210 7.11 40.30 44.94
C GLY A 210 7.22 40.74 43.50
N ASP A 211 8.06 40.03 42.73
CA ASP A 211 8.23 40.20 41.30
C ASP A 211 7.84 38.90 40.60
N ALA A 212 7.05 39.01 39.54
CA ALA A 212 6.68 37.88 38.71
C ALA A 212 7.35 38.01 37.36
N LYS A 213 8.25 37.08 37.08
CA LYS A 213 8.90 37.01 35.77
C LYS A 213 8.32 35.86 35.00
N PRO A 214 7.81 36.08 33.78
CA PRO A 214 7.41 34.99 32.94
C PRO A 214 8.68 34.17 32.63
N TYR A 215 8.63 32.86 32.90
CA TYR A 215 9.60 31.93 32.35
C TYR A 215 9.29 31.81 30.88
N MET A 216 9.94 32.63 30.06
CA MET A 216 9.74 32.58 28.60
C MET A 216 10.22 31.25 28.09
N VAL A 217 9.28 30.44 27.65
CA VAL A 217 9.58 29.31 26.76
C VAL A 217 9.98 29.93 25.42
N ASN A 218 11.21 29.73 25.04
CA ASN A 218 11.84 30.36 23.88
C ASN A 218 11.11 30.00 22.59
N GLN A 219 11.30 30.75 21.52
CA GLN A 219 10.81 30.52 20.14
C GLN A 219 11.09 29.09 19.57
N GLN A 220 11.81 28.25 20.27
CA GLN A 220 12.01 26.82 20.02
C GLN A 220 10.71 25.99 20.02
N ASP A 221 9.61 26.53 20.53
CA ASP A 221 8.31 25.84 20.53
C ASP A 221 7.65 25.76 19.15
N LEU A 222 8.07 26.59 18.19
CA LEU A 222 7.65 26.48 16.79
C LEU A 222 8.29 25.26 16.08
N ASP A 223 9.42 24.82 16.56
CA ASP A 223 10.08 23.61 16.08
C ASP A 223 9.33 22.33 16.48
N PHE A 224 8.44 22.42 17.45
CA PHE A 224 7.62 21.33 17.92
C PHE A 224 6.67 20.78 16.84
N LEU A 225 6.07 21.63 16.02
CA LEU A 225 5.21 21.20 14.91
C LEU A 225 6.02 20.48 13.83
N ASN A 226 7.23 20.96 13.54
CA ASN A 226 8.14 20.34 12.59
C ASN A 226 8.64 19.00 13.13
N SER A 227 9.00 18.93 14.41
CA SER A 227 9.39 17.67 15.05
C SER A 227 8.27 16.63 15.01
N ARG A 228 7.02 17.03 15.22
CA ARG A 228 5.89 16.10 15.09
C ARG A 228 5.63 15.64 13.64
N LYS A 229 5.85 16.52 12.65
CA LYS A 229 5.79 16.12 11.23
C LYS A 229 6.89 15.09 10.95
N PHE A 230 8.10 15.34 11.42
CA PHE A 230 9.23 14.42 11.25
C PHE A 230 8.94 13.05 11.89
N THR A 231 8.50 13.02 13.14
CA THR A 231 8.15 11.76 13.84
C THR A 231 7.03 11.00 13.15
N ARG A 232 6.02 11.70 12.62
CA ARG A 232 4.95 11.11 11.80
C ARG A 232 5.51 10.43 10.55
N ASP A 233 6.38 11.15 9.84
CA ASP A 233 6.95 10.68 8.58
C ASP A 233 7.89 9.48 8.81
N GLU A 234 8.60 9.48 9.93
CA GLU A 234 9.41 8.35 10.39
C GLU A 234 8.55 7.10 10.68
N ILE A 235 7.43 7.27 11.41
CA ILE A 235 6.47 6.18 11.63
C ILE A 235 5.91 5.67 10.29
N PHE A 236 5.51 6.57 9.38
CA PHE A 236 4.99 6.17 8.08
C PHE A 236 6.04 5.44 7.23
N ALA A 237 7.31 5.86 7.28
CA ALA A 237 8.41 5.19 6.61
C ALA A 237 8.60 3.74 7.09
N MET A 238 8.46 3.47 8.40
CA MET A 238 8.52 2.12 8.96
C MET A 238 7.41 1.21 8.43
N PHE A 239 6.24 1.78 8.12
CA PHE A 239 5.14 1.05 7.48
C PHE A 239 5.23 1.08 5.95
N GLN A 240 6.23 1.74 5.36
CA GLN A 240 6.35 1.94 3.90
C GLN A 240 5.15 2.66 3.30
N VAL A 241 4.59 3.62 4.01
CA VAL A 241 3.42 4.41 3.60
C VAL A 241 3.85 5.85 3.35
N SER A 242 3.60 6.35 2.15
CA SER A 242 3.78 7.79 1.88
C SER A 242 2.66 8.59 2.54
N PRO A 243 2.94 9.76 3.14
CA PRO A 243 1.91 10.68 3.64
C PRO A 243 0.84 11.03 2.60
N ALA A 244 1.20 11.03 1.32
CA ALA A 244 0.28 11.29 0.21
C ALA A 244 -0.86 10.27 0.11
N VAL A 245 -0.60 9.00 0.43
CA VAL A 245 -1.61 7.92 0.41
C VAL A 245 -2.74 8.17 1.40
N VAL A 246 -2.45 8.84 2.51
CA VAL A 246 -3.43 9.19 3.54
C VAL A 246 -3.94 10.63 3.42
N GLY A 247 -3.68 11.29 2.29
CA GLY A 247 -4.16 12.65 2.01
C GLY A 247 -3.40 13.77 2.72
N MET A 248 -2.19 13.50 3.24
CA MET A 248 -1.38 14.48 3.98
C MET A 248 -0.30 15.09 3.07
N VAL A 249 -0.71 15.92 2.13
CA VAL A 249 0.20 16.63 1.21
C VAL A 249 -0.15 18.11 1.21
N GLU A 250 0.84 18.96 1.45
CA GLU A 250 0.64 20.43 1.56
C GLU A 250 0.30 21.10 0.21
N ASN A 251 0.67 20.48 -0.93
CA ASN A 251 0.38 20.98 -2.28
C ASN A 251 0.02 19.79 -3.20
N ALA A 252 -1.05 19.07 -2.86
CA ALA A 252 -1.44 17.87 -3.60
C ALA A 252 -2.00 18.22 -4.97
N ASN A 253 -1.22 17.99 -6.01
CA ASN A 253 -1.74 17.77 -7.34
C ASN A 253 -2.31 16.34 -7.42
N ARG A 254 -3.44 16.15 -8.09
CA ARG A 254 -4.09 14.86 -8.30
C ARG A 254 -3.11 13.80 -8.83
N SER A 255 -2.25 14.17 -9.76
CA SER A 255 -1.22 13.30 -10.33
C SER A 255 -0.25 12.73 -9.27
N ILE A 256 0.14 13.54 -8.28
CA ILE A 256 1.01 13.10 -7.17
C ILE A 256 0.28 12.08 -6.29
N MET A 257 -1.01 12.31 -6.01
CA MET A 257 -1.82 11.40 -5.21
C MET A 257 -2.04 10.06 -5.94
N ASP A 258 -2.39 10.10 -7.22
CA ASP A 258 -2.61 8.90 -8.04
C ASP A 258 -1.31 8.09 -8.15
N GLY A 259 -0.17 8.75 -8.38
CA GLY A 259 1.16 8.12 -8.38
C GLY A 259 1.54 7.50 -7.02
N ALA A 260 1.22 8.17 -5.92
CA ALA A 260 1.47 7.64 -4.59
C ALA A 260 0.61 6.41 -4.27
N ILE A 261 -0.67 6.43 -4.64
CA ILE A 261 -1.58 5.29 -4.47
C ILE A 261 -1.11 4.11 -5.34
N TYR A 262 -0.74 4.37 -6.59
CA TYR A 262 -0.21 3.35 -7.50
C TYR A 262 1.06 2.68 -6.92
N THR A 263 2.05 3.49 -6.54
CA THR A 263 3.31 3.01 -5.94
C THR A 263 3.07 2.24 -4.63
N HIS A 264 2.17 2.75 -3.78
CA HIS A 264 1.78 2.08 -2.54
C HIS A 264 1.13 0.72 -2.81
N THR A 265 0.26 0.65 -3.81
CA THR A 265 -0.42 -0.60 -4.18
C THR A 265 0.57 -1.64 -4.66
N ILE A 266 1.50 -1.28 -5.56
CA ILE A 266 2.52 -2.20 -6.09
C ILE A 266 3.51 -2.65 -5.01
N ASN A 267 4.03 -1.72 -4.21
CA ASN A 267 5.16 -2.03 -3.33
C ASN A 267 4.73 -2.51 -1.94
N ASN A 268 3.48 -2.30 -1.54
CA ASN A 268 3.03 -2.60 -0.19
C ASN A 268 1.79 -3.51 -0.15
N VAL A 269 0.77 -3.25 -0.97
CA VAL A 269 -0.49 -4.00 -0.90
C VAL A 269 -0.40 -5.33 -1.65
N ILE A 270 0.09 -5.32 -2.89
CA ILE A 270 0.19 -6.53 -3.73
C ILE A 270 1.13 -7.57 -3.11
N PRO A 271 2.38 -7.24 -2.70
CA PRO A 271 3.28 -8.24 -2.13
C PRO A 271 2.69 -8.93 -0.89
N ARG A 272 2.03 -8.17 -0.03
CA ARG A 272 1.38 -8.74 1.16
C ARG A 272 0.19 -9.64 0.82
N MET A 273 -0.50 -9.32 -0.29
CA MET A 273 -1.58 -10.16 -0.77
C MET A 273 -1.05 -11.46 -1.38
N GLU A 274 0.08 -11.40 -2.09
CA GLU A 274 0.80 -12.57 -2.60
C GLU A 274 1.26 -13.49 -1.47
N ASP A 275 1.88 -12.91 -0.43
CA ASP A 275 2.31 -13.68 0.76
C ASP A 275 1.13 -14.34 1.45
N PHE A 276 0.02 -13.60 1.67
CA PHE A 276 -1.19 -14.13 2.25
C PHE A 276 -1.78 -15.29 1.44
N VAL A 277 -1.90 -15.13 0.12
CA VAL A 277 -2.43 -16.16 -0.77
C VAL A 277 -1.52 -17.39 -0.79
N LYS A 278 -0.21 -17.18 -0.87
CA LYS A 278 0.79 -18.27 -0.81
C LYS A 278 0.71 -19.02 0.51
N LEU A 279 0.56 -18.31 1.62
CA LEU A 279 0.39 -18.91 2.94
C LEU A 279 -0.86 -19.80 2.99
N MET A 280 -2.01 -19.30 2.51
CA MET A 280 -3.26 -20.09 2.48
C MET A 280 -3.12 -21.32 1.58
N ASN A 281 -2.50 -21.17 0.41
CA ASN A 281 -2.23 -22.29 -0.50
C ASN A 281 -1.41 -23.39 0.17
N THR A 282 -0.29 -23.02 0.77
CA THR A 282 0.62 -24.01 1.39
C THR A 282 0.09 -24.59 2.68
N SER A 283 -0.72 -23.85 3.43
CA SER A 283 -1.21 -24.28 4.76
C SER A 283 -2.33 -25.30 4.67
N PHE A 284 -3.29 -25.15 3.77
CA PHE A 284 -4.41 -26.09 3.71
C PHE A 284 -4.98 -26.35 2.30
N ILE A 285 -4.93 -25.38 1.37
CA ILE A 285 -5.62 -25.51 0.08
C ILE A 285 -4.95 -26.59 -0.77
N GLN A 286 -3.64 -26.54 -0.95
CA GLN A 286 -2.88 -27.55 -1.71
C GLN A 286 -2.74 -28.88 -0.97
N VAL A 287 -2.91 -28.88 0.35
CA VAL A 287 -3.01 -30.12 1.14
C VAL A 287 -4.35 -30.81 0.87
N PHE A 288 -5.43 -30.02 0.73
CA PHE A 288 -6.74 -30.52 0.36
C PHE A 288 -6.77 -31.08 -1.06
N ASP A 289 -6.36 -30.28 -2.06
CA ASP A 289 -6.25 -30.66 -3.45
C ASP A 289 -5.07 -29.94 -4.11
N PRO A 290 -4.00 -30.66 -4.51
CA PRO A 290 -2.81 -30.07 -5.14
C PRO A 290 -3.08 -29.35 -6.48
N THR A 291 -4.23 -29.60 -7.10
CA THR A 291 -4.62 -28.94 -8.37
C THR A 291 -5.26 -27.58 -8.16
N LEU A 292 -5.57 -27.21 -6.91
CA LEU A 292 -6.19 -25.94 -6.58
C LEU A 292 -5.14 -24.88 -6.21
N GLU A 293 -5.37 -23.67 -6.69
CA GLU A 293 -4.54 -22.52 -6.42
C GLU A 293 -5.43 -21.30 -6.12
N LEU A 294 -5.34 -20.79 -4.90
CA LEU A 294 -5.93 -19.49 -4.55
C LEU A 294 -5.10 -18.37 -5.17
N GLY A 295 -5.75 -17.46 -5.81
CA GLY A 295 -5.19 -16.23 -6.34
C GLY A 295 -6.04 -15.02 -5.97
N PHE A 296 -5.78 -13.89 -6.59
CA PHE A 296 -6.56 -12.67 -6.41
C PHE A 296 -6.62 -11.84 -7.69
N GLU A 297 -7.64 -11.00 -7.81
CA GLU A 297 -7.76 -10.04 -8.91
C GLU A 297 -6.78 -8.88 -8.68
N ASN A 298 -6.10 -8.46 -9.76
CA ASN A 298 -5.18 -7.32 -9.68
C ASN A 298 -5.95 -6.06 -9.24
N PRO A 299 -5.58 -5.42 -8.12
CA PRO A 299 -6.28 -4.24 -7.64
C PRO A 299 -5.97 -2.96 -8.41
N LEU A 300 -4.93 -2.99 -9.26
CA LEU A 300 -4.59 -1.84 -10.09
C LEU A 300 -5.60 -1.74 -11.23
N PRO A 301 -6.19 -0.56 -11.46
CA PRO A 301 -6.98 -0.36 -12.65
C PRO A 301 -6.08 -0.58 -13.87
N GLU A 302 -6.55 -1.40 -14.80
CA GLU A 302 -5.90 -1.49 -16.10
C GLU A 302 -5.85 -0.07 -16.69
N ASP A 303 -4.66 0.38 -17.03
CA ASP A 303 -4.49 1.62 -17.77
C ASP A 303 -5.04 1.39 -19.17
N LYS A 304 -6.34 1.71 -19.32
CA LYS A 304 -7.05 1.52 -20.58
C LYS A 304 -6.44 2.32 -21.71
N GLU A 305 -5.86 3.48 -21.41
CA GLU A 305 -5.15 4.28 -22.43
C GLU A 305 -3.83 3.63 -22.83
N ALA A 306 -3.04 3.16 -21.87
CA ALA A 306 -1.80 2.44 -22.18
C ALA A 306 -2.09 1.14 -22.94
N LYS A 307 -3.13 0.39 -22.53
CA LYS A 307 -3.56 -0.83 -23.22
C LYS A 307 -4.07 -0.51 -24.61
N LEU A 308 -4.90 0.52 -24.77
CA LEU A 308 -5.38 0.98 -26.06
C LEU A 308 -4.22 1.40 -26.99
N ASN A 309 -3.27 2.17 -26.47
CA ASN A 309 -2.09 2.59 -27.19
C ASN A 309 -1.15 1.41 -27.57
N GLN A 310 -1.08 0.37 -26.74
CA GLN A 310 -0.34 -0.85 -27.07
C GLN A 310 -1.05 -1.62 -28.19
N VAL A 311 -2.37 -1.85 -28.05
CA VAL A 311 -3.17 -2.55 -29.06
C VAL A 311 -3.14 -1.77 -30.39
N ASP A 312 -3.32 -0.45 -30.37
CA ASP A 312 -3.26 0.41 -31.57
C ASP A 312 -1.91 0.29 -32.30
N LYS A 313 -0.80 0.13 -31.55
CA LYS A 313 0.53 -0.04 -32.14
C LYS A 313 0.77 -1.42 -32.76
N VAL A 314 0.08 -2.47 -32.30
CA VAL A 314 0.30 -3.86 -32.71
C VAL A 314 -0.81 -4.40 -33.63
N VAL A 315 -2.03 -3.82 -33.58
CA VAL A 315 -3.11 -4.12 -34.53
C VAL A 315 -2.63 -3.83 -35.94
N ASN A 316 -2.96 -4.69 -36.86
CA ASN A 316 -2.52 -4.67 -38.27
C ASN A 316 -1.00 -4.87 -38.51
N LYS A 317 -0.22 -5.19 -37.45
CA LYS A 317 1.19 -5.56 -37.60
C LYS A 317 1.43 -7.01 -37.18
N TRP A 318 0.90 -7.36 -36.01
CA TRP A 318 1.15 -8.65 -35.34
C TRP A 318 -0.16 -9.27 -34.84
N LEU A 319 -1.19 -8.43 -34.64
CA LEU A 319 -2.48 -8.79 -34.07
C LEU A 319 -3.57 -8.51 -35.10
N THR A 320 -4.46 -9.44 -35.29
CA THR A 320 -5.65 -9.24 -36.11
C THR A 320 -6.69 -8.35 -35.40
N ILE A 321 -7.65 -7.84 -36.13
CA ILE A 321 -8.72 -7.03 -35.54
C ILE A 321 -9.57 -7.89 -34.59
N ASP A 322 -9.80 -9.16 -34.92
CA ASP A 322 -10.62 -10.04 -34.08
C ASP A 322 -9.91 -10.43 -32.79
N GLU A 323 -8.61 -10.71 -32.84
CA GLU A 323 -7.81 -10.92 -31.61
C GLU A 323 -7.79 -9.68 -30.72
N ALA A 324 -7.69 -8.48 -31.31
CA ALA A 324 -7.79 -7.23 -30.57
C ALA A 324 -9.18 -7.02 -29.96
N ARG A 325 -10.24 -7.41 -30.66
CA ARG A 325 -11.63 -7.33 -30.16
C ARG A 325 -11.86 -8.31 -29.01
N GLU A 326 -11.36 -9.53 -29.14
CA GLU A 326 -11.43 -10.57 -28.09
C GLU A 326 -10.74 -10.12 -26.80
N GLU A 327 -9.60 -9.44 -26.91
CA GLU A 327 -8.87 -8.88 -25.73
C GLU A 327 -9.68 -7.81 -24.98
N TYR A 328 -10.63 -7.13 -25.68
CA TYR A 328 -11.57 -6.18 -25.07
C TYR A 328 -12.94 -6.81 -24.75
N GLY A 329 -13.08 -8.12 -24.90
CA GLY A 329 -14.34 -8.83 -24.66
C GLY A 329 -15.43 -8.49 -25.68
N MET A 330 -15.07 -8.06 -26.90
CA MET A 330 -15.97 -7.80 -28.01
C MET A 330 -16.06 -9.04 -28.89
N GLU A 331 -17.24 -9.28 -29.46
CA GLU A 331 -17.42 -10.37 -30.42
C GLU A 331 -16.59 -10.12 -31.69
N PRO A 332 -16.05 -11.18 -32.33
CA PRO A 332 -15.38 -11.09 -33.63
C PRO A 332 -16.26 -10.41 -34.67
N LEU A 333 -15.64 -9.84 -35.70
CA LEU A 333 -16.40 -9.28 -36.84
C LEU A 333 -17.03 -10.39 -37.69
N ASP A 334 -18.22 -10.15 -38.18
CA ASP A 334 -18.89 -11.07 -39.11
C ASP A 334 -18.05 -11.19 -40.41
N GLY A 335 -17.68 -12.41 -40.77
CA GLY A 335 -16.91 -12.71 -41.96
C GLY A 335 -15.37 -12.67 -41.74
N ASP A 336 -14.60 -12.89 -42.82
CA ASP A 336 -13.15 -13.05 -42.77
C ASP A 336 -12.38 -11.72 -42.57
N LEU A 337 -13.05 -10.58 -42.48
CA LEU A 337 -12.44 -9.25 -42.40
C LEU A 337 -11.69 -9.02 -41.07
N GLY A 338 -12.20 -9.58 -39.99
CA GLY A 338 -11.58 -9.43 -38.66
C GLY A 338 -10.31 -10.28 -38.47
N ALA A 339 -10.22 -11.38 -39.22
CA ALA A 339 -9.07 -12.31 -39.18
C ALA A 339 -7.89 -11.89 -40.08
N MET A 340 -7.99 -10.73 -40.75
CA MET A 340 -6.98 -10.22 -41.67
C MET A 340 -6.05 -9.22 -40.99
N ILE A 341 -4.75 -9.26 -41.38
CA ILE A 341 -3.79 -8.19 -41.09
C ILE A 341 -3.75 -7.25 -42.30
N TYR A 342 -4.08 -6.00 -42.07
CA TYR A 342 -4.06 -4.97 -43.12
C TYR A 342 -2.63 -4.38 -43.22
N ALA A 343 -2.01 -4.47 -44.41
CA ALA A 343 -0.77 -3.77 -44.68
C ALA A 343 -1.00 -2.25 -44.73
N GLN A 344 -0.01 -1.45 -44.38
CA GLN A 344 -0.09 0.02 -44.27
C GLN A 344 -0.49 0.74 -45.57
N ASP A 345 -0.54 0.05 -46.70
CA ASP A 345 -0.85 0.59 -48.03
C ASP A 345 -2.29 0.33 -48.50
N ASN A 346 -3.28 0.18 -47.61
CA ASN A 346 -4.70 0.00 -47.92
C ASN A 346 -5.06 -1.26 -48.73
N LEU A 347 -4.21 -2.27 -48.73
CA LEU A 347 -4.53 -3.57 -49.37
C LEU A 347 -4.73 -4.63 -48.31
N ALA A 348 -5.98 -5.03 -48.07
CA ALA A 348 -6.32 -6.19 -47.28
C ALA A 348 -5.84 -7.46 -48.00
N ALA A 349 -4.85 -8.17 -47.39
CA ALA A 349 -4.42 -9.48 -47.88
C ALA A 349 -4.78 -10.54 -46.83
N PRO A 350 -5.53 -11.60 -47.17
CA PRO A 350 -5.66 -12.77 -46.29
C PRO A 350 -4.31 -13.39 -45.99
N LEU A 351 -4.13 -13.89 -44.76
CA LEU A 351 -2.89 -14.56 -44.32
C LEU A 351 -2.41 -15.65 -45.28
N ASP A 352 -3.31 -16.34 -45.96
CA ASP A 352 -3.04 -17.40 -46.93
C ASP A 352 -2.28 -16.89 -48.17
N ARG A 353 -2.38 -15.57 -48.51
CA ARG A 353 -1.67 -14.98 -49.65
C ARG A 353 -0.30 -14.41 -49.31
N ILE A 354 0.05 -14.29 -48.04
CA ILE A 354 1.39 -13.85 -47.62
C ILE A 354 2.42 -14.98 -47.82
N ALA A 355 1.95 -16.22 -47.87
CA ALA A 355 2.79 -17.41 -48.17
C ALA A 355 3.16 -17.54 -49.65
N GLU A 356 2.40 -16.93 -50.56
CA GLU A 356 2.74 -16.81 -51.97
C GLU A 356 3.42 -15.48 -52.19
N GLY A 357 4.72 -15.42 -52.27
CA GLY A 357 5.54 -14.21 -52.45
C GLY A 357 4.96 -13.22 -53.48
N PRO A 358 5.42 -11.97 -53.51
CA PRO A 358 4.91 -10.93 -54.38
C PRO A 358 4.97 -11.42 -55.87
N PRO A 359 3.90 -11.16 -56.67
CA PRO A 359 3.94 -11.52 -58.08
C PRO A 359 5.18 -10.88 -58.73
N GLY A 360 5.95 -11.71 -59.41
CA GLY A 360 7.16 -11.28 -60.11
C GLY A 360 6.88 -10.11 -61.07
N PRO A 361 7.93 -9.32 -61.40
CA PRO A 361 7.75 -8.16 -62.26
C PRO A 361 7.22 -8.59 -63.61
N THR A 362 6.06 -8.09 -63.97
CA THR A 362 5.54 -8.18 -65.36
C THR A 362 6.52 -7.49 -66.27
N THR A 363 7.14 -8.24 -67.12
CA THR A 363 7.90 -7.72 -68.27
C THR A 363 6.97 -6.89 -69.16
N LYS A 364 7.22 -5.62 -69.19
CA LYS A 364 6.69 -4.74 -70.25
C LYS A 364 7.67 -4.79 -71.42
N ASP A 365 7.32 -5.51 -72.45
CA ASP A 365 7.77 -5.24 -73.82
C ASP A 365 6.75 -4.31 -74.47
N ASP A 366 7.27 -3.50 -75.38
CA ASP A 366 6.65 -2.56 -76.33
C ASP A 366 6.52 -1.10 -75.85
N VAL A 367 7.52 -0.33 -76.18
CA VAL A 367 7.80 0.53 -77.32
C VAL A 367 6.74 1.61 -77.55
N ASP A 368 7.13 2.85 -77.38
CA ASP A 368 7.24 3.81 -78.47
C ASP A 368 7.92 5.14 -78.00
N ASP A 369 8.86 5.51 -78.84
CA ASP A 369 9.62 6.76 -78.84
C ASP A 369 8.73 7.99 -79.05
N GLU A 370 9.04 9.10 -78.41
CA GLU A 370 9.32 10.38 -79.05
C GLU A 370 9.76 11.48 -78.04
N PRO A 371 10.39 12.56 -78.50
CA PRO A 371 11.61 13.04 -77.83
C PRO A 371 11.45 14.36 -77.04
N ALA A 372 12.56 14.63 -76.38
CA ALA A 372 12.82 15.79 -75.55
C ALA A 372 12.70 17.16 -76.20
N THR A 373 12.42 18.20 -75.48
CA THR A 373 13.03 19.53 -75.58
C THR A 373 13.12 20.27 -74.25
N PRO A 374 14.08 21.14 -74.06
CA PRO A 374 14.71 21.39 -72.79
C PRO A 374 14.43 22.79 -72.19
N ALA A 375 14.85 22.89 -70.94
CA ALA A 375 15.36 24.08 -70.25
C ALA A 375 14.42 25.27 -69.96
N ASN A 376 14.38 25.59 -68.67
CA ASN A 376 14.97 26.90 -68.30
C ASN A 376 15.29 26.94 -66.80
N GLU A 377 16.54 27.39 -66.56
CA GLU A 377 17.05 27.82 -65.27
C GLU A 377 16.35 29.11 -64.85
N GLU A 378 16.34 29.30 -63.56
CA GLU A 378 16.68 30.49 -62.82
C GLU A 378 15.90 30.52 -61.49
N GLY A 379 16.65 30.62 -60.41
CA GLY A 379 16.51 31.56 -59.40
C GLY A 379 16.98 31.12 -58.00
N LYS A 380 18.25 31.27 -57.73
CA LYS A 380 18.86 31.27 -56.42
C LYS A 380 18.26 32.31 -55.47
N LYS A 381 18.10 31.95 -54.18
CA LYS A 381 18.35 32.76 -52.95
C LYS A 381 17.71 32.00 -51.82
N GLY A 382 18.32 31.63 -50.70
CA GLY A 382 19.38 32.19 -49.93
C GLY A 382 19.02 31.81 -48.48
N VAL A 383 19.84 30.96 -47.86
CA VAL A 383 19.75 30.56 -46.44
C VAL A 383 20.27 31.70 -45.59
N PRO A 384 19.80 31.89 -44.37
CA PRO A 384 20.75 32.15 -43.29
C PRO A 384 20.61 31.17 -42.09
N LYS A 385 21.80 30.71 -41.66
CA LYS A 385 22.06 30.00 -40.39
C LYS A 385 21.92 30.97 -39.22
N PRO A 386 21.55 30.49 -38.01
CA PRO A 386 21.83 31.23 -36.80
C PRO A 386 23.15 30.80 -36.18
N SER A 387 23.89 31.80 -35.75
CA SER A 387 25.14 31.73 -35.01
C SER A 387 24.95 31.67 -33.49
N PRO A 388 25.98 31.24 -32.75
CA PRO A 388 25.88 31.01 -31.29
C PRO A 388 26.31 32.26 -30.50
N GLY A 389 25.65 32.49 -29.38
CA GLY A 389 25.96 33.56 -28.43
C GLY A 389 26.14 33.02 -27.02
N ARG A 390 27.32 33.05 -26.62
CA ARG A 390 28.10 33.34 -25.41
C ARG A 390 27.37 33.50 -24.07
N SER A 391 27.96 32.76 -23.15
CA SER A 391 28.05 32.93 -21.72
C SER A 391 28.32 34.36 -21.22
N SER A 392 27.74 34.71 -20.07
CA SER A 392 28.44 35.52 -19.06
C SER A 392 27.85 35.25 -17.66
N LEU A 393 28.72 34.80 -16.79
CA LEU A 393 28.76 34.92 -15.34
C LEU A 393 28.47 36.37 -14.87
N THR A 394 27.79 36.52 -13.74
CA THR A 394 28.30 37.26 -12.59
C THR A 394 27.34 37.14 -11.39
N THR A 395 27.87 36.62 -10.30
CA THR A 395 27.87 36.96 -8.88
C THR A 395 27.01 38.17 -8.43
N LYS A 396 26.10 37.92 -7.52
CA LYS A 396 26.13 38.43 -6.12
C LYS A 396 25.21 37.63 -5.26
#